data_3e5817e128c9c62adf240e03a7cf667b
#
_entry.id   3e5817e128c9c62adf240e03a7cf667b
#
_cell.length_a   1.000
_cell.length_b   1.000
_cell.length_c   1.000
_cell.angle_alpha   90.00
_cell.angle_beta   90.00
_cell.angle_gamma   90.00
#
_symmetry.space_group_name_H-M   'P 1'
#
loop_
_entity.id
_entity.type
_entity.pdbx_description
1 polymer ?
#
loop_
_entity_poly.entity_id
_entity_poly.type
_entity_poly.pdbx_seq_one_letter_code
_entity_poly.pdbx_strand_id
1 'polypeptide(L)'
;MAQYNPKSLHAEEFINHEEILETLKYAEENKRNIELIDSILEKARPQKTATGVHCAGLTHREASVLLACDIPEKIEEMYQLAEEIKLAFYGNRIVMFAPLYLSNYCVNGCVYCPYHAKNRHITRKKLTQEEVAREVIALQDMGHKRLAIEAGEDPVNNPIEYILECINTIYSIKHKNGAIRRVNVNIAATTVENYRKLKDAGIGTYILFQETYHKQSYLKLHPAGPKHDYDYHTEAMDRAMDGGIDDVGLGVLFGLEMYKYEFAGLLMHAEHLEAVHGVGPHTISVPRIKRADDIDPDVFDNGLSDELFAKVIACIRIAVPYTGMIISTRESQEVRAAALQLGVSQISGGSRTSVGGYGAEARPHDTEQFDVSDQRTLDEVIGWLMDEGHLPSFCTACYRAGRTGDRFMEFCKNGQILDFCQPNALLTLGE
;
A
#
# COMPACT_ATOMS: atom_id res chain seq x y z
N MET A 1 16.40 27.80 3.04
CA MET A 1 15.98 26.39 2.99
C MET A 1 14.66 26.28 3.73
N ALA A 2 13.72 25.51 3.24
CA ALA A 2 12.43 25.29 3.91
C ALA A 2 12.67 24.58 5.26
N GLN A 3 11.93 24.98 6.29
CA GLN A 3 11.99 24.33 7.59
C GLN A 3 10.98 23.19 7.63
N TYR A 4 11.31 22.07 8.28
CA TYR A 4 10.37 20.96 8.47
C TYR A 4 9.09 21.43 9.18
N ASN A 5 7.96 21.16 8.54
CA ASN A 5 6.65 21.49 9.07
C ASN A 5 5.61 20.45 8.60
N PRO A 6 5.22 19.50 9.45
CA PRO A 6 4.24 18.47 9.08
C PRO A 6 2.83 19.05 8.82
N LYS A 7 2.56 20.29 9.17
CA LYS A 7 1.27 20.97 8.90
C LYS A 7 1.25 21.78 7.62
N SER A 8 2.37 21.87 6.90
CA SER A 8 2.42 22.57 5.62
C SER A 8 1.75 21.75 4.52
N LEU A 9 1.17 22.43 3.54
CA LEU A 9 0.65 21.81 2.31
C LEU A 9 1.69 21.80 1.18
N HIS A 10 2.93 22.23 1.46
CA HIS A 10 4.01 22.23 0.49
C HIS A 10 4.92 21.03 0.68
N ALA A 11 5.09 20.24 -0.36
CA ALA A 11 5.84 18.98 -0.32
C ALA A 11 7.23 19.11 0.31
N GLU A 12 8.00 20.16 -0.05
CA GLU A 12 9.36 20.37 0.46
C GLU A 12 9.44 20.71 1.96
N GLU A 13 8.32 21.07 2.58
CA GLU A 13 8.27 21.40 4.00
C GLU A 13 7.87 20.18 4.83
N PHE A 14 6.90 19.37 4.39
CA PHE A 14 6.52 18.17 5.14
C PHE A 14 7.36 16.94 4.78
N ILE A 15 7.95 16.89 3.57
CA ILE A 15 9.03 15.95 3.19
C ILE A 15 10.32 16.75 3.10
N ASN A 16 10.82 17.18 4.25
CA ASN A 16 11.97 18.06 4.29
C ASN A 16 13.28 17.28 4.21
N HIS A 17 14.06 17.58 3.18
CA HIS A 17 15.32 16.90 2.89
C HIS A 17 16.34 17.01 4.05
N GLU A 18 16.50 18.19 4.61
CA GLU A 18 17.46 18.44 5.70
C GLU A 18 17.04 17.68 6.97
N GLU A 19 15.73 17.68 7.29
CA GLU A 19 15.19 16.89 8.41
C GLU A 19 15.46 15.40 8.22
N ILE A 20 15.29 14.86 6.99
CA ILE A 20 15.61 13.45 6.73
C ILE A 20 17.09 13.19 6.96
N LEU A 21 17.99 14.03 6.45
CA LEU A 21 19.43 13.86 6.64
C LEU A 21 19.85 13.92 8.12
N GLU A 22 19.27 14.87 8.89
CA GLU A 22 19.49 14.93 10.34
C GLU A 22 18.95 13.71 11.07
N THR A 23 17.78 13.22 10.65
CA THR A 23 17.18 11.98 11.17
C THR A 23 18.10 10.78 10.93
N LEU A 24 18.62 10.61 9.72
CA LEU A 24 19.55 9.50 9.40
C LEU A 24 20.83 9.58 10.21
N LYS A 25 21.38 10.79 10.38
CA LYS A 25 22.57 11.01 11.20
C LYS A 25 22.29 10.66 12.67
N TYR A 26 21.20 11.18 13.23
CA TYR A 26 20.78 10.88 14.60
C TYR A 26 20.57 9.38 14.82
N ALA A 27 19.92 8.71 13.87
CA ALA A 27 19.70 7.27 13.94
C ALA A 27 21.02 6.47 13.93
N GLU A 28 21.98 6.85 13.08
CA GLU A 28 23.29 6.19 13.00
C GLU A 28 24.12 6.39 14.29
N GLU A 29 24.09 7.59 14.88
CA GLU A 29 24.75 7.89 16.16
C GLU A 29 24.16 7.12 17.33
N ASN A 30 22.87 6.77 17.28
CA ASN A 30 22.12 6.13 18.36
C ASN A 30 21.77 4.64 18.09
N LYS A 31 22.23 4.03 17.02
CA LYS A 31 21.85 2.66 16.63
C LYS A 31 22.20 1.57 17.64
N ARG A 32 23.10 1.87 18.58
CA ARG A 32 23.53 0.99 19.70
C ARG A 32 23.26 1.59 21.08
N ASN A 33 22.51 2.67 21.16
CA ASN A 33 22.10 3.28 22.42
C ASN A 33 20.95 2.46 23.04
N ILE A 34 21.30 1.47 23.85
CA ILE A 34 20.35 0.51 24.42
C ILE A 34 19.26 1.22 25.23
N GLU A 35 19.61 2.20 26.05
CA GLU A 35 18.66 2.93 26.89
C GLU A 35 17.61 3.66 26.04
N LEU A 36 18.05 4.30 24.97
CA LEU A 36 17.16 4.98 24.03
C LEU A 36 16.27 3.96 23.29
N ILE A 37 16.85 2.88 22.77
CA ILE A 37 16.12 1.83 22.06
C ILE A 37 15.04 1.23 22.95
N ASP A 38 15.39 0.88 24.21
CA ASP A 38 14.45 0.33 25.18
C ASP A 38 13.31 1.31 25.49
N SER A 39 13.62 2.59 25.63
CA SER A 39 12.59 3.62 25.86
C SER A 39 11.63 3.77 24.67
N ILE A 40 12.13 3.66 23.44
CA ILE A 40 11.33 3.71 22.22
C ILE A 40 10.42 2.49 22.12
N LEU A 41 10.97 1.29 22.35
CA LEU A 41 10.21 0.05 22.33
C LEU A 41 9.11 0.04 23.40
N GLU A 42 9.44 0.45 24.63
CA GLU A 42 8.46 0.53 25.72
C GLU A 42 7.33 1.52 25.41
N LYS A 43 7.65 2.69 24.85
CA LYS A 43 6.66 3.67 24.38
C LYS A 43 5.67 3.06 23.37
N ALA A 44 6.15 2.21 22.47
CA ALA A 44 5.37 1.59 21.40
C ALA A 44 4.54 0.38 21.84
N ARG A 45 4.76 -0.17 23.05
CA ARG A 45 4.03 -1.37 23.51
C ARG A 45 2.53 -1.14 23.60
N PRO A 46 1.72 -2.11 23.15
CA PRO A 46 0.28 -2.05 23.30
C PRO A 46 -0.13 -2.01 24.79
N GLN A 47 -0.92 -1.02 25.15
CA GLN A 47 -1.46 -0.85 26.50
C GLN A 47 -2.96 -1.12 26.51
N LYS A 48 -3.41 -2.02 27.38
CA LYS A 48 -4.85 -2.27 27.56
C LYS A 48 -5.49 -1.07 28.25
N THR A 49 -6.61 -0.62 27.70
CA THR A 49 -7.42 0.46 28.25
C THR A 49 -8.83 -0.05 28.58
N ALA A 50 -9.64 0.78 29.20
CA ALA A 50 -11.02 0.43 29.50
C ALA A 50 -11.88 0.20 28.22
N THR A 51 -11.47 0.76 27.09
CA THR A 51 -12.23 0.73 25.82
C THR A 51 -11.53 -0.08 24.72
N GLY A 52 -10.38 -0.72 25.00
CA GLY A 52 -9.64 -1.50 24.00
C GLY A 52 -8.14 -1.46 24.22
N VAL A 53 -7.37 -1.22 23.17
CA VAL A 53 -5.91 -1.16 23.19
C VAL A 53 -5.46 0.21 22.68
N HIS A 54 -4.53 0.81 23.39
CA HIS A 54 -3.81 2.00 22.93
C HIS A 54 -2.37 1.64 22.59
N CYS A 55 -1.86 2.15 21.50
CA CYS A 55 -0.48 2.03 21.09
C CYS A 55 0.01 3.40 20.61
N ALA A 56 1.00 3.96 21.25
CA ALA A 56 1.61 5.19 20.77
C ALA A 56 2.41 4.89 19.51
N GLY A 57 2.15 5.63 18.41
CA GLY A 57 3.01 5.62 17.24
C GLY A 57 4.39 6.20 17.54
N LEU A 58 5.32 5.99 16.64
CA LEU A 58 6.67 6.56 16.75
C LEU A 58 6.83 7.68 15.72
N THR A 59 7.62 8.68 16.08
CA THR A 59 8.08 9.69 15.13
C THR A 59 9.06 9.06 14.13
N HIS A 60 9.23 9.72 12.97
CA HIS A 60 10.19 9.31 11.97
C HIS A 60 11.62 9.19 12.56
N ARG A 61 12.01 10.06 13.53
CA ARG A 61 13.32 9.98 14.20
C ARG A 61 13.44 8.74 15.11
N GLU A 62 12.45 8.49 15.97
CA GLU A 62 12.43 7.32 16.85
C GLU A 62 12.45 6.01 16.04
N ALA A 63 11.59 5.91 15.03
CA ALA A 63 11.53 4.73 14.18
C ALA A 63 12.81 4.51 13.36
N SER A 64 13.47 5.58 12.92
CA SER A 64 14.76 5.50 12.23
C SER A 64 15.89 4.98 13.12
N VAL A 65 15.87 5.26 14.44
CA VAL A 65 16.79 4.64 15.41
C VAL A 65 16.59 3.13 15.45
N LEU A 66 15.33 2.66 15.51
CA LEU A 66 15.04 1.22 15.47
C LEU A 66 15.50 0.60 14.15
N LEU A 67 15.26 1.26 13.02
CA LEU A 67 15.70 0.77 11.71
C LEU A 67 17.23 0.71 11.59
N ALA A 68 17.95 1.64 12.20
CA ALA A 68 19.41 1.66 12.18
C ALA A 68 20.03 0.65 13.17
N CYS A 69 19.32 0.23 14.22
CA CYS A 69 19.83 -0.69 15.24
C CYS A 69 20.41 -1.96 14.63
N ASP A 70 21.61 -2.34 15.05
CA ASP A 70 22.32 -3.53 14.57
C ASP A 70 22.61 -4.54 15.71
N ILE A 71 21.89 -4.45 16.84
CA ILE A 71 21.96 -5.36 17.99
C ILE A 71 20.97 -6.50 17.78
N PRO A 72 21.42 -7.77 17.59
CA PRO A 72 20.55 -8.89 17.23
C PRO A 72 19.38 -9.10 18.22
N GLU A 73 19.65 -9.00 19.52
CA GLU A 73 18.64 -9.19 20.57
C GLU A 73 17.54 -8.11 20.50
N LYS A 74 17.91 -6.89 20.12
CA LYS A 74 16.94 -5.79 19.94
C LYS A 74 16.15 -5.92 18.64
N ILE A 75 16.74 -6.45 17.61
CA ILE A 75 16.03 -6.76 16.35
C ILE A 75 14.98 -7.83 16.61
N GLU A 76 15.31 -8.86 17.35
CA GLU A 76 14.34 -9.90 17.74
C GLU A 76 13.21 -9.33 18.59
N GLU A 77 13.52 -8.46 19.56
CA GLU A 77 12.51 -7.76 20.35
C GLU A 77 11.59 -6.88 19.50
N MET A 78 12.14 -6.19 18.48
CA MET A 78 11.33 -5.44 17.49
C MET A 78 10.37 -6.35 16.73
N TYR A 79 10.81 -7.53 16.29
CA TYR A 79 9.96 -8.47 15.56
C TYR A 79 8.81 -8.98 16.43
N GLN A 80 9.08 -9.34 17.67
CA GLN A 80 8.06 -9.75 18.64
C GLN A 80 7.06 -8.61 18.93
N LEU A 81 7.55 -7.37 19.08
CA LEU A 81 6.69 -6.21 19.30
C LEU A 81 5.82 -5.91 18.06
N ALA A 82 6.35 -6.03 16.86
CA ALA A 82 5.59 -5.83 15.62
C ALA A 82 4.44 -6.85 15.48
N GLU A 83 4.69 -8.12 15.81
CA GLU A 83 3.68 -9.16 15.88
C GLU A 83 2.62 -8.85 16.95
N GLU A 84 3.04 -8.49 18.15
CA GLU A 84 2.16 -8.11 19.27
C GLU A 84 1.22 -6.95 18.86
N ILE A 85 1.76 -5.90 18.25
CA ILE A 85 0.98 -4.77 17.76
C ILE A 85 -0.01 -5.22 16.67
N LYS A 86 0.42 -6.01 15.69
CA LYS A 86 -0.48 -6.55 14.66
C LYS A 86 -1.64 -7.32 15.28
N LEU A 87 -1.34 -8.21 16.22
CA LEU A 87 -2.36 -9.03 16.87
C LEU A 87 -3.32 -8.16 17.72
N ALA A 88 -2.82 -7.11 18.35
CA ALA A 88 -3.63 -6.19 19.14
C ALA A 88 -4.65 -5.40 18.29
N PHE A 89 -4.29 -5.02 17.05
CA PHE A 89 -5.14 -4.21 16.17
C PHE A 89 -5.90 -5.00 15.10
N TYR A 90 -5.32 -6.08 14.60
CA TYR A 90 -5.85 -6.83 13.45
C TYR A 90 -6.18 -8.29 13.77
N GLY A 91 -5.73 -8.80 14.92
CA GLY A 91 -5.81 -10.22 15.24
C GLY A 91 -5.05 -11.07 14.21
N ASN A 92 -5.50 -12.29 14.01
CA ASN A 92 -4.96 -13.19 12.99
C ASN A 92 -5.62 -13.00 11.60
N ARG A 93 -6.46 -12.00 11.42
CA ARG A 93 -7.19 -11.72 10.19
C ARG A 93 -6.28 -11.13 9.12
N ILE A 94 -6.33 -11.71 7.91
CA ILE A 94 -5.63 -11.23 6.72
C ILE A 94 -6.65 -10.85 5.65
N VAL A 95 -6.63 -9.59 5.25
CA VAL A 95 -7.54 -9.08 4.21
C VAL A 95 -7.06 -9.51 2.83
N MET A 96 -7.98 -10.07 2.03
CA MET A 96 -7.73 -10.54 0.68
C MET A 96 -8.24 -9.54 -0.35
N PHE A 97 -7.45 -9.33 -1.42
CA PHE A 97 -7.86 -8.56 -2.60
C PHE A 97 -7.18 -9.09 -3.88
N ALA A 98 -7.63 -8.64 -5.02
CA ALA A 98 -6.94 -8.84 -6.29
C ALA A 98 -6.75 -7.51 -7.02
N PRO A 99 -5.62 -7.31 -7.72
CA PRO A 99 -5.46 -6.22 -8.65
C PRO A 99 -6.28 -6.48 -9.91
N LEU A 100 -6.80 -5.42 -10.54
CA LEU A 100 -7.42 -5.46 -11.87
C LEU A 100 -6.82 -4.36 -12.74
N TYR A 101 -6.02 -4.74 -13.70
CA TYR A 101 -5.37 -3.83 -14.64
C TYR A 101 -6.32 -3.47 -15.76
N LEU A 102 -6.75 -2.20 -15.80
CA LEU A 102 -7.71 -1.69 -16.78
C LEU A 102 -7.04 -1.28 -18.08
N SER A 103 -5.81 -0.73 -17.99
CA SER A 103 -5.08 -0.22 -19.15
C SER A 103 -3.59 -0.02 -18.83
N ASN A 104 -2.73 -0.33 -19.79
CA ASN A 104 -1.30 -0.05 -19.75
C ASN A 104 -0.87 1.12 -20.67
N TYR A 105 -1.82 1.87 -21.23
CA TYR A 105 -1.49 3.12 -21.90
C TYR A 105 -0.97 4.13 -20.88
N CYS A 106 0.22 4.68 -21.12
CA CYS A 106 0.86 5.65 -20.24
C CYS A 106 1.72 6.63 -21.03
N VAL A 107 1.67 7.92 -20.66
CA VAL A 107 2.46 8.99 -21.28
C VAL A 107 3.75 9.32 -20.53
N ASN A 108 3.94 8.73 -19.33
CA ASN A 108 5.11 8.97 -18.50
C ASN A 108 6.35 8.22 -18.98
N GLY A 109 7.51 8.71 -18.55
CA GLY A 109 8.81 8.13 -18.86
C GLY A 109 9.48 7.41 -17.68
N CYS A 110 8.70 6.84 -16.74
CA CYS A 110 9.23 6.20 -15.52
C CYS A 110 10.19 5.06 -15.86
N VAL A 111 11.45 5.16 -15.43
CA VAL A 111 12.51 4.21 -15.84
C VAL A 111 12.43 2.83 -15.16
N TYR A 112 11.52 2.67 -14.21
CA TYR A 112 11.30 1.44 -13.43
C TYR A 112 9.97 0.73 -13.76
N CYS A 113 9.19 1.26 -14.71
CA CYS A 113 7.87 0.75 -15.04
C CYS A 113 7.78 0.36 -16.53
N PRO A 114 7.38 -0.86 -16.87
CA PRO A 114 7.29 -1.29 -18.27
C PRO A 114 6.22 -0.53 -19.07
N TYR A 115 5.31 0.17 -18.39
CA TYR A 115 4.28 1.00 -19.04
C TYR A 115 4.82 2.34 -19.58
N HIS A 116 6.11 2.66 -19.35
CA HIS A 116 6.68 3.93 -19.82
C HIS A 116 6.50 4.12 -21.32
N ALA A 117 6.31 5.38 -21.73
CA ALA A 117 5.91 5.74 -23.10
C ALA A 117 6.89 5.28 -24.20
N LYS A 118 8.16 5.09 -23.86
CA LYS A 118 9.21 4.65 -24.80
C LYS A 118 9.27 3.14 -24.99
N ASN A 119 8.67 2.34 -24.11
CA ASN A 119 8.64 0.89 -24.26
C ASN A 119 7.74 0.53 -25.45
N ARG A 120 8.34 -0.08 -26.46
CA ARG A 120 7.65 -0.52 -27.70
C ARG A 120 7.49 -2.04 -27.76
N HIS A 121 7.98 -2.75 -26.77
CA HIS A 121 7.91 -4.20 -26.70
C HIS A 121 6.56 -4.64 -26.13
N ILE A 122 6.05 -3.90 -25.16
CA ILE A 122 4.79 -4.21 -24.50
C ILE A 122 3.59 -3.89 -25.42
N THR A 123 2.66 -4.82 -25.53
CA THR A 123 1.41 -4.59 -26.27
C THR A 123 0.52 -3.65 -25.47
N ARG A 124 0.17 -2.50 -26.06
CA ARG A 124 -0.75 -1.54 -25.42
C ARG A 124 -2.18 -2.05 -25.50
N LYS A 125 -2.82 -2.14 -24.37
CA LYS A 125 -4.19 -2.62 -24.23
C LYS A 125 -4.95 -1.76 -23.22
N LYS A 126 -6.24 -1.58 -23.51
CA LYS A 126 -7.25 -0.97 -22.65
C LYS A 126 -8.49 -1.83 -22.70
N LEU A 127 -9.06 -2.18 -21.56
CA LEU A 127 -10.27 -3.01 -21.52
C LEU A 127 -11.49 -2.22 -21.99
N THR A 128 -12.32 -2.87 -22.80
CA THR A 128 -13.70 -2.42 -23.02
C THR A 128 -14.56 -2.74 -21.80
N GLN A 129 -15.77 -2.17 -21.71
CA GLN A 129 -16.68 -2.45 -20.58
C GLN A 129 -17.10 -3.93 -20.54
N GLU A 130 -17.24 -4.57 -21.71
CA GLU A 130 -17.52 -6.01 -21.80
C GLU A 130 -16.34 -6.85 -21.31
N GLU A 131 -15.10 -6.40 -21.58
CA GLU A 131 -13.91 -7.06 -21.04
C GLU A 131 -13.82 -6.88 -19.53
N VAL A 132 -14.06 -5.66 -19.01
CA VAL A 132 -14.15 -5.41 -17.57
C VAL A 132 -15.19 -6.35 -16.91
N ALA A 133 -16.35 -6.51 -17.53
CA ALA A 133 -17.39 -7.41 -17.02
C ALA A 133 -16.91 -8.87 -16.96
N ARG A 134 -16.21 -9.36 -17.98
CA ARG A 134 -15.65 -10.73 -17.99
C ARG A 134 -14.60 -10.93 -16.91
N GLU A 135 -13.69 -9.96 -16.74
CA GLU A 135 -12.67 -9.99 -15.67
C GLU A 135 -13.32 -10.04 -14.28
N VAL A 136 -14.34 -9.23 -14.05
CA VAL A 136 -15.07 -9.18 -12.78
C VAL A 136 -15.81 -10.48 -12.49
N ILE A 137 -16.42 -11.10 -13.49
CA ILE A 137 -17.08 -12.41 -13.35
C ILE A 137 -16.05 -13.48 -12.96
N ALA A 138 -14.90 -13.52 -13.63
CA ALA A 138 -13.82 -14.46 -13.31
C ALA A 138 -13.30 -14.26 -11.88
N LEU A 139 -13.11 -13.00 -11.46
CA LEU A 139 -12.68 -12.68 -10.10
C LEU A 139 -13.72 -13.04 -9.04
N GLN A 140 -15.00 -12.88 -9.35
CA GLN A 140 -16.09 -13.32 -8.45
C GLN A 140 -16.18 -14.86 -8.37
N ASP A 141 -15.94 -15.57 -9.47
CA ASP A 141 -15.86 -17.04 -9.48
C ASP A 141 -14.70 -17.56 -8.65
N MET A 142 -13.59 -16.82 -8.55
CA MET A 142 -12.49 -17.10 -7.62
C MET A 142 -12.86 -16.83 -6.16
N GLY A 143 -13.89 -16.02 -5.87
CA GLY A 143 -14.33 -15.63 -4.52
C GLY A 143 -13.97 -14.20 -4.11
N HIS A 144 -13.30 -13.42 -4.95
CA HIS A 144 -12.95 -12.04 -4.62
C HIS A 144 -14.18 -11.13 -4.46
N LYS A 145 -14.13 -10.25 -3.44
CA LYS A 145 -15.16 -9.22 -3.14
C LYS A 145 -14.54 -7.81 -3.07
N ARG A 146 -13.21 -7.71 -3.19
CA ARG A 146 -12.42 -6.47 -3.15
C ARG A 146 -11.41 -6.46 -4.28
N LEU A 147 -11.36 -5.36 -5.01
CA LEU A 147 -10.39 -5.15 -6.09
C LEU A 147 -9.55 -3.91 -5.81
N ALA A 148 -8.34 -3.90 -6.37
CA ALA A 148 -7.53 -2.71 -6.58
C ALA A 148 -7.40 -2.50 -8.08
N ILE A 149 -8.01 -1.45 -8.63
CA ILE A 149 -7.91 -1.15 -10.06
C ILE A 149 -6.66 -0.35 -10.35
N GLU A 150 -6.00 -0.71 -11.45
CA GLU A 150 -4.72 -0.17 -11.89
C GLU A 150 -4.85 0.37 -13.32
N ALA A 151 -4.32 1.56 -13.58
CA ALA A 151 -4.24 2.12 -14.91
C ALA A 151 -3.03 3.03 -15.09
N GLY A 152 -2.39 2.98 -16.25
CA GLY A 152 -1.37 3.96 -16.61
C GLY A 152 -1.96 5.36 -16.78
N GLU A 153 -1.13 6.39 -16.64
CA GLU A 153 -1.53 7.78 -16.83
C GLU A 153 -1.54 8.14 -18.31
N ASP A 154 -2.71 8.31 -18.87
CA ASP A 154 -2.91 8.74 -20.26
C ASP A 154 -4.23 9.54 -20.35
N PRO A 155 -4.17 10.86 -20.48
CA PRO A 155 -5.38 11.69 -20.52
C PRO A 155 -6.31 11.39 -21.71
N VAL A 156 -5.78 10.79 -22.79
CA VAL A 156 -6.54 10.45 -23.99
C VAL A 156 -7.16 9.05 -23.88
N ASN A 157 -6.34 8.07 -23.48
CA ASN A 157 -6.79 6.68 -23.42
C ASN A 157 -7.48 6.33 -22.09
N ASN A 158 -7.04 6.92 -20.99
CA ASN A 158 -7.51 6.65 -19.63
C ASN A 158 -8.04 7.92 -18.94
N PRO A 159 -8.95 8.71 -19.57
CA PRO A 159 -9.53 9.86 -18.91
C PRO A 159 -10.31 9.41 -17.66
N ILE A 160 -10.55 10.34 -16.72
CA ILE A 160 -11.25 10.01 -15.48
C ILE A 160 -12.62 9.40 -15.73
N GLU A 161 -13.31 9.80 -16.78
CA GLU A 161 -14.61 9.28 -17.21
C GLU A 161 -14.55 7.77 -17.49
N TYR A 162 -13.48 7.30 -18.13
CA TYR A 162 -13.26 5.86 -18.36
C TYR A 162 -13.08 5.10 -17.04
N ILE A 163 -12.30 5.64 -16.11
CA ILE A 163 -12.12 5.02 -14.80
C ILE A 163 -13.45 4.93 -14.04
N LEU A 164 -14.23 6.01 -14.06
CA LEU A 164 -15.56 6.06 -13.44
C LEU A 164 -16.53 5.06 -14.08
N GLU A 165 -16.51 4.93 -15.39
CA GLU A 165 -17.32 3.95 -16.12
C GLU A 165 -16.94 2.52 -15.72
N CYS A 166 -15.64 2.21 -15.64
CA CYS A 166 -15.16 0.91 -15.16
C CYS A 166 -15.63 0.62 -13.73
N ILE A 167 -15.54 1.59 -12.81
CA ILE A 167 -16.02 1.44 -11.44
C ILE A 167 -17.53 1.13 -11.41
N ASN A 168 -18.32 1.84 -12.20
CA ASN A 168 -19.76 1.60 -12.30
C ASN A 168 -20.05 0.21 -12.86
N THR A 169 -19.35 -0.22 -13.90
CA THR A 169 -19.45 -1.56 -14.47
C THR A 169 -19.13 -2.62 -13.42
N ILE A 170 -18.01 -2.49 -12.70
CA ILE A 170 -17.60 -3.42 -11.65
C ILE A 170 -18.69 -3.57 -10.58
N TYR A 171 -19.23 -2.47 -10.08
CA TYR A 171 -20.26 -2.51 -9.03
C TYR A 171 -21.63 -2.99 -9.52
N SER A 172 -21.93 -2.88 -10.81
CA SER A 172 -23.20 -3.31 -11.40
C SER A 172 -23.31 -4.84 -11.51
N ILE A 173 -22.18 -5.55 -11.57
CA ILE A 173 -22.16 -6.99 -11.85
C ILE A 173 -22.48 -7.77 -10.57
N LYS A 174 -23.56 -8.56 -10.68
CA LYS A 174 -23.92 -9.59 -9.72
C LYS A 174 -23.82 -10.93 -10.41
N HIS A 175 -22.94 -11.77 -9.94
CA HIS A 175 -22.73 -13.09 -10.51
C HIS A 175 -22.88 -14.16 -9.45
N LYS A 176 -23.80 -15.13 -9.65
CA LYS A 176 -24.19 -16.11 -8.63
C LYS A 176 -24.58 -15.39 -7.32
N ASN A 177 -23.97 -15.74 -6.20
CA ASN A 177 -24.16 -15.08 -4.89
C ASN A 177 -23.13 -13.96 -4.64
N GLY A 178 -22.28 -13.66 -5.62
CA GLY A 178 -21.17 -12.73 -5.50
C GLY A 178 -21.46 -11.33 -6.02
N ALA A 179 -20.75 -10.35 -5.48
CA ALA A 179 -20.63 -8.99 -6.00
C ALA A 179 -19.32 -8.39 -5.51
N ILE A 180 -18.64 -7.61 -6.34
CA ILE A 180 -17.56 -6.76 -5.87
C ILE A 180 -18.18 -5.64 -5.03
N ARG A 181 -17.67 -5.45 -3.82
CA ARG A 181 -18.25 -4.54 -2.82
C ARG A 181 -17.31 -3.41 -2.42
N ARG A 182 -16.05 -3.49 -2.85
CA ARG A 182 -15.02 -2.47 -2.63
C ARG A 182 -14.07 -2.44 -3.81
N VAL A 183 -13.89 -1.25 -4.38
CA VAL A 183 -12.91 -0.96 -5.41
C VAL A 183 -11.94 0.08 -4.85
N ASN A 184 -10.70 -0.32 -4.58
CA ASN A 184 -9.60 0.59 -4.34
C ASN A 184 -9.06 1.08 -5.69
N VAL A 185 -8.53 2.28 -5.73
CA VAL A 185 -8.10 2.91 -6.99
C VAL A 185 -6.65 3.33 -6.90
N ASN A 186 -5.82 2.80 -7.78
CA ASN A 186 -4.43 3.18 -7.96
C ASN A 186 -4.26 3.77 -9.37
N ILE A 187 -4.45 5.07 -9.48
CA ILE A 187 -4.21 5.86 -10.68
C ILE A 187 -3.32 7.06 -10.33
N ALA A 188 -2.72 7.67 -11.33
CA ALA A 188 -1.87 8.85 -11.14
C ALA A 188 -2.55 9.99 -10.37
N ALA A 189 -1.74 10.85 -9.78
CA ALA A 189 -2.20 12.06 -9.11
C ALA A 189 -3.11 12.90 -10.02
N THR A 190 -4.21 13.40 -9.45
CA THR A 190 -5.21 14.15 -10.22
C THR A 190 -5.74 15.36 -9.44
N THR A 191 -6.78 16.01 -9.94
CA THR A 191 -7.37 17.21 -9.34
C THR A 191 -8.35 16.88 -8.22
N VAL A 192 -8.59 17.85 -7.33
CA VAL A 192 -9.63 17.75 -6.27
C VAL A 192 -11.00 17.41 -6.87
N GLU A 193 -11.35 17.97 -8.04
CA GLU A 193 -12.61 17.67 -8.73
C GLU A 193 -12.69 16.19 -9.14
N ASN A 194 -11.63 15.63 -9.72
CA ASN A 194 -11.59 14.23 -10.11
C ASN A 194 -11.63 13.31 -8.88
N TYR A 195 -10.96 13.66 -7.79
CA TYR A 195 -11.07 12.92 -6.54
C TYR A 195 -12.50 12.94 -5.97
N ARG A 196 -13.22 14.07 -6.11
CA ARG A 196 -14.64 14.15 -5.73
C ARG A 196 -15.51 13.22 -6.58
N LYS A 197 -15.27 13.17 -7.91
CA LYS A 197 -15.96 12.21 -8.78
C LYS A 197 -15.70 10.76 -8.37
N LEU A 198 -14.45 10.41 -8.00
CA LEU A 198 -14.10 9.09 -7.50
C LEU A 198 -14.81 8.77 -6.16
N LYS A 199 -14.88 9.74 -5.25
CA LYS A 199 -15.64 9.62 -3.99
C LYS A 199 -17.11 9.34 -4.28
N ASP A 200 -17.72 10.10 -5.18
CA ASP A 200 -19.13 9.94 -5.57
C ASP A 200 -19.40 8.59 -6.23
N ALA A 201 -18.43 8.04 -6.94
CA ALA A 201 -18.48 6.69 -7.51
C ALA A 201 -18.37 5.57 -6.45
N GLY A 202 -18.10 5.93 -5.19
CA GLY A 202 -18.07 4.99 -4.06
C GLY A 202 -16.81 4.17 -3.97
N ILE A 203 -15.65 4.73 -4.31
CA ILE A 203 -14.38 4.02 -4.17
C ILE A 203 -14.06 3.72 -2.70
N GLY A 204 -13.19 2.74 -2.50
CA GLY A 204 -12.58 2.46 -1.21
C GLY A 204 -11.40 3.37 -0.92
N THR A 205 -10.19 2.81 -0.87
CA THR A 205 -8.94 3.55 -0.68
C THR A 205 -8.45 4.10 -2.01
N TYR A 206 -8.05 5.38 -2.04
CA TYR A 206 -7.18 5.89 -3.08
C TYR A 206 -5.74 5.57 -2.73
N ILE A 207 -5.03 4.89 -3.62
CA ILE A 207 -3.66 4.44 -3.40
C ILE A 207 -2.74 5.14 -4.41
N LEU A 208 -1.66 5.73 -3.93
CA LEU A 208 -0.61 6.28 -4.77
C LEU A 208 0.74 6.05 -4.11
N PHE A 209 1.62 5.35 -4.82
CA PHE A 209 3.00 5.18 -4.34
C PHE A 209 3.81 6.42 -4.67
N GLN A 210 4.55 6.93 -3.67
CA GLN A 210 5.50 8.01 -3.87
C GLN A 210 6.66 7.59 -4.77
N GLU A 211 6.91 6.29 -4.84
CA GLU A 211 8.05 5.63 -5.50
C GLU A 211 9.36 5.94 -4.79
N THR A 212 9.78 7.20 -4.72
CA THR A 212 10.88 7.70 -3.90
C THR A 212 10.55 9.08 -3.33
N TYR A 213 10.91 9.31 -2.08
CA TYR A 213 10.81 10.63 -1.43
C TYR A 213 12.01 11.54 -1.73
N HIS A 214 13.11 10.99 -2.26
CA HIS A 214 14.29 11.78 -2.61
C HIS A 214 14.07 12.54 -3.92
N LYS A 215 13.75 13.84 -3.82
CA LYS A 215 13.33 14.68 -4.96
C LYS A 215 14.27 14.61 -6.17
N GLN A 216 15.61 14.65 -5.94
CA GLN A 216 16.55 14.60 -7.05
C GLN A 216 16.54 13.25 -7.77
N SER A 217 16.42 12.14 -7.06
CA SER A 217 16.26 10.81 -7.63
C SER A 217 14.90 10.66 -8.30
N TYR A 218 13.83 11.18 -7.71
CA TYR A 218 12.51 11.21 -8.30
C TYR A 218 12.50 11.84 -9.70
N LEU A 219 13.11 13.02 -9.86
CA LEU A 219 13.18 13.71 -11.16
C LEU A 219 13.98 12.92 -12.21
N LYS A 220 15.02 12.18 -11.80
CA LYS A 220 15.78 11.30 -12.68
C LYS A 220 15.01 10.05 -13.09
N LEU A 221 14.24 9.49 -12.15
CA LEU A 221 13.42 8.30 -12.35
C LEU A 221 12.16 8.57 -13.17
N HIS A 222 11.72 9.83 -13.22
CA HIS A 222 10.55 10.30 -13.97
C HIS A 222 10.94 11.38 -14.98
N PRO A 223 11.77 11.09 -16.00
CA PRO A 223 12.37 12.10 -16.88
C PRO A 223 11.37 12.79 -17.81
N ALA A 224 10.14 12.30 -17.95
CA ALA A 224 9.15 12.85 -18.85
C ALA A 224 7.73 12.48 -18.43
N GLY A 225 6.77 13.31 -18.84
CA GLY A 225 5.35 13.14 -18.57
C GLY A 225 4.88 13.88 -17.31
N PRO A 226 3.57 13.88 -17.02
CA PRO A 226 2.99 14.59 -15.88
C PRO A 226 3.57 14.14 -14.53
N LYS A 227 3.90 12.86 -14.38
CA LYS A 227 4.49 12.31 -13.15
C LYS A 227 5.87 12.89 -12.82
N HIS A 228 6.51 13.62 -13.74
CA HIS A 228 7.76 14.37 -13.46
C HIS A 228 7.59 15.44 -12.37
N ASP A 229 6.39 15.99 -12.20
CA ASP A 229 6.11 16.99 -11.18
C ASP A 229 6.07 16.36 -9.79
N TYR A 230 7.21 16.43 -9.09
CA TYR A 230 7.37 15.86 -7.75
C TYR A 230 6.39 16.46 -6.75
N ASP A 231 6.25 17.79 -6.74
CA ASP A 231 5.44 18.46 -5.74
C ASP A 231 3.95 18.13 -5.95
N TYR A 232 3.49 18.20 -7.20
CA TYR A 232 2.13 17.79 -7.54
C TYR A 232 1.83 16.34 -7.18
N HIS A 233 2.79 15.42 -7.39
CA HIS A 233 2.64 14.02 -7.04
C HIS A 233 2.62 13.80 -5.52
N THR A 234 3.55 14.43 -4.79
CA THR A 234 3.68 14.28 -3.32
C THR A 234 2.49 14.86 -2.57
N GLU A 235 1.88 15.94 -3.07
CA GLU A 235 0.70 16.59 -2.49
C GLU A 235 -0.64 15.95 -2.93
N ALA A 236 -0.60 14.80 -3.60
CA ALA A 236 -1.81 14.17 -4.15
C ALA A 236 -2.79 13.69 -3.07
N MET A 237 -2.28 13.23 -1.92
CA MET A 237 -3.14 12.74 -0.84
C MET A 237 -3.94 13.86 -0.19
N ASP A 238 -3.37 15.06 -0.04
CA ASP A 238 -4.10 16.25 0.43
C ASP A 238 -5.26 16.57 -0.51
N ARG A 239 -4.99 16.63 -1.82
CA ARG A 239 -6.04 16.87 -2.81
C ARG A 239 -7.10 15.77 -2.83
N ALA A 240 -6.72 14.51 -2.57
CA ALA A 240 -7.67 13.42 -2.48
C ALA A 240 -8.61 13.59 -1.27
N MET A 241 -8.06 13.94 -0.12
CA MET A 241 -8.85 14.18 1.10
C MET A 241 -9.69 15.45 0.99
N ASP A 242 -9.20 16.51 0.35
CA ASP A 242 -9.99 17.70 0.00
C ASP A 242 -11.15 17.38 -0.97
N GLY A 243 -10.95 16.38 -1.82
CA GLY A 243 -11.99 15.81 -2.68
C GLY A 243 -13.02 14.94 -1.94
N GLY A 244 -12.82 14.71 -0.63
CA GLY A 244 -13.72 13.95 0.24
C GLY A 244 -13.40 12.45 0.31
N ILE A 245 -12.24 12.01 -0.20
CA ILE A 245 -11.81 10.62 -0.03
C ILE A 245 -11.39 10.41 1.42
N ASP A 246 -12.03 9.47 2.10
CA ASP A 246 -11.81 9.21 3.52
C ASP A 246 -10.55 8.37 3.78
N ASP A 247 -10.24 7.45 2.87
CA ASP A 247 -9.17 6.46 3.05
C ASP A 247 -8.11 6.63 1.97
N VAL A 248 -6.88 6.98 2.36
CA VAL A 248 -5.72 7.07 1.46
C VAL A 248 -4.68 6.01 1.79
N GLY A 249 -3.93 5.57 0.77
CA GLY A 249 -2.90 4.55 0.90
C GLY A 249 -1.56 5.04 0.37
N LEU A 250 -0.56 5.02 1.24
CA LEU A 250 0.83 5.36 0.91
C LEU A 250 1.62 4.12 0.45
N GLY A 251 2.76 4.36 -0.18
CA GLY A 251 3.73 3.33 -0.50
C GLY A 251 5.02 3.91 -1.06
N VAL A 252 6.07 3.12 -0.98
CA VAL A 252 7.39 3.39 -1.56
C VAL A 252 7.82 2.17 -2.35
N LEU A 253 8.41 2.37 -3.52
CA LEU A 253 9.02 1.28 -4.28
C LEU A 253 10.47 1.10 -3.81
N PHE A 254 10.65 0.26 -2.80
CA PHE A 254 11.97 0.00 -2.24
C PHE A 254 12.93 -0.62 -3.27
N GLY A 255 14.15 -0.11 -3.30
CA GLY A 255 15.19 -0.50 -4.22
C GLY A 255 15.53 0.57 -5.27
N LEU A 256 14.73 1.62 -5.43
CA LEU A 256 15.02 2.75 -6.31
C LEU A 256 16.01 3.74 -5.70
N GLU A 257 15.94 3.96 -4.40
CA GLU A 257 16.79 4.87 -3.62
C GLU A 257 17.11 4.23 -2.26
N MET A 258 17.96 4.86 -1.46
CA MET A 258 18.40 4.37 -0.15
C MET A 258 17.22 4.15 0.79
N TYR A 259 16.99 2.92 1.19
CA TYR A 259 15.81 2.52 1.99
C TYR A 259 15.63 3.30 3.30
N LYS A 260 16.71 3.75 3.94
CA LYS A 260 16.63 4.56 5.18
C LYS A 260 16.01 5.93 4.91
N TYR A 261 16.34 6.54 3.75
CA TYR A 261 15.77 7.80 3.32
C TYR A 261 14.27 7.65 3.02
N GLU A 262 13.94 6.61 2.27
CA GLU A 262 12.56 6.29 1.92
C GLU A 262 11.70 5.99 3.14
N PHE A 263 12.23 5.27 4.11
CA PHE A 263 11.55 4.96 5.37
C PHE A 263 11.23 6.23 6.17
N ALA A 264 12.21 7.13 6.33
CA ALA A 264 11.99 8.41 7.01
C ALA A 264 10.95 9.27 6.28
N GLY A 265 11.05 9.40 4.96
CA GLY A 265 10.09 10.15 4.14
C GLY A 265 8.67 9.58 4.21
N LEU A 266 8.52 8.25 4.20
CA LEU A 266 7.23 7.58 4.35
C LEU A 266 6.56 7.91 5.70
N LEU A 267 7.33 7.89 6.78
CA LEU A 267 6.82 8.21 8.11
C LEU A 267 6.49 9.70 8.25
N MET A 268 7.31 10.60 7.68
CA MET A 268 7.00 12.03 7.64
C MET A 268 5.70 12.31 6.86
N HIS A 269 5.44 11.58 5.78
CA HIS A 269 4.17 11.69 5.05
C HIS A 269 2.98 11.20 5.90
N ALA A 270 3.14 10.12 6.65
CA ALA A 270 2.10 9.66 7.58
C ALA A 270 1.85 10.68 8.70
N GLU A 271 2.90 11.27 9.27
CA GLU A 271 2.81 12.35 10.27
C GLU A 271 2.11 13.58 9.69
N HIS A 272 2.41 13.95 8.46
CA HIS A 272 1.78 15.05 7.75
C HIS A 272 0.26 14.85 7.62
N LEU A 273 -0.17 13.68 7.16
CA LEU A 273 -1.60 13.38 7.01
C LEU A 273 -2.34 13.46 8.36
N GLU A 274 -1.74 12.94 9.43
CA GLU A 274 -2.32 13.09 10.77
C GLU A 274 -2.36 14.55 11.25
N ALA A 275 -1.31 15.33 10.97
CA ALA A 275 -1.19 16.70 11.41
C ALA A 275 -2.16 17.65 10.71
N VAL A 276 -2.45 17.41 9.42
CA VAL A 276 -3.32 18.24 8.58
C VAL A 276 -4.77 17.77 8.62
N HIS A 277 -4.99 16.49 8.45
CA HIS A 277 -6.34 15.92 8.29
C HIS A 277 -6.87 15.20 9.54
N GLY A 278 -6.05 15.05 10.58
CA GLY A 278 -6.41 14.29 11.80
C GLY A 278 -6.47 12.78 11.61
N VAL A 279 -6.20 12.30 10.39
CA VAL A 279 -6.30 10.90 9.99
C VAL A 279 -5.05 10.52 9.21
N GLY A 280 -4.30 9.52 9.68
CA GLY A 280 -3.15 8.99 8.99
C GLY A 280 -3.52 8.02 7.85
N PRO A 281 -2.55 7.38 7.20
CA PRO A 281 -2.80 6.51 6.07
C PRO A 281 -3.61 5.27 6.49
N HIS A 282 -4.69 5.00 5.74
CA HIS A 282 -5.49 3.79 5.90
C HIS A 282 -4.65 2.53 5.61
N THR A 283 -3.78 2.62 4.61
CA THR A 283 -2.85 1.54 4.26
C THR A 283 -1.47 2.06 3.94
N ILE A 284 -0.46 1.23 4.20
CA ILE A 284 0.91 1.40 3.72
C ILE A 284 1.29 0.13 2.93
N SER A 285 1.67 0.31 1.68
CA SER A 285 2.19 -0.75 0.82
C SER A 285 3.71 -0.74 0.80
N VAL A 286 4.30 -1.92 0.82
CA VAL A 286 5.76 -2.11 0.87
C VAL A 286 6.28 -2.91 -0.34
N PRO A 287 6.11 -2.42 -1.58
CA PRO A 287 6.67 -3.09 -2.75
C PRO A 287 8.18 -2.93 -2.83
N ARG A 288 8.88 -3.98 -3.29
CA ARG A 288 10.27 -3.90 -3.78
C ARG A 288 10.26 -3.92 -5.31
N ILE A 289 11.26 -3.26 -5.92
CA ILE A 289 11.44 -3.34 -7.36
C ILE A 289 11.72 -4.79 -7.78
N LYS A 290 11.10 -5.23 -8.85
CA LYS A 290 11.24 -6.57 -9.44
C LYS A 290 11.47 -6.45 -10.94
N ARG A 291 12.00 -7.51 -11.53
CA ARG A 291 12.15 -7.64 -12.98
C ARG A 291 10.80 -7.53 -13.68
N ALA A 292 10.79 -6.84 -14.81
CA ALA A 292 9.67 -6.73 -15.71
C ALA A 292 10.19 -6.55 -17.15
N ASP A 293 9.28 -6.46 -18.13
CA ASP A 293 9.68 -6.16 -19.51
C ASP A 293 10.42 -4.81 -19.57
N ASP A 294 11.59 -4.79 -20.20
CA ASP A 294 12.49 -3.62 -20.32
C ASP A 294 12.97 -3.04 -18.95
N ILE A 295 12.77 -3.76 -17.84
CA ILE A 295 13.19 -3.35 -16.50
C ILE A 295 14.14 -4.38 -15.88
N ASP A 296 15.37 -3.94 -15.62
CA ASP A 296 16.35 -4.69 -14.85
C ASP A 296 16.52 -4.05 -13.45
N PRO A 297 16.10 -4.71 -12.37
CA PRO A 297 16.22 -4.16 -11.02
C PRO A 297 17.66 -3.96 -10.58
N ASP A 298 18.62 -4.68 -11.15
CA ASP A 298 20.03 -4.63 -10.77
C ASP A 298 20.72 -3.32 -11.16
N VAL A 299 20.09 -2.50 -12.03
CA VAL A 299 20.63 -1.17 -12.40
C VAL A 299 20.40 -0.11 -11.31
N PHE A 300 19.61 -0.39 -10.26
CA PHE A 300 19.25 0.59 -9.23
C PHE A 300 20.11 0.53 -7.96
N ASP A 301 21.13 -0.28 -7.85
CA ASP A 301 22.12 -0.35 -6.75
C ASP A 301 21.62 -0.21 -5.29
N ASN A 302 20.30 -0.22 -5.06
CA ASN A 302 19.63 0.01 -3.77
C ASN A 302 18.72 -1.16 -3.36
N GLY A 303 18.97 -2.35 -3.89
CA GLY A 303 18.21 -3.55 -3.58
C GLY A 303 18.24 -3.90 -2.08
N LEU A 304 17.10 -4.32 -1.53
CA LEU A 304 16.99 -4.77 -0.15
C LEU A 304 17.08 -6.30 -0.08
N SER A 305 17.93 -6.80 0.83
CA SER A 305 17.86 -8.21 1.23
C SER A 305 16.52 -8.52 1.94
N ASP A 306 16.16 -9.79 2.00
CA ASP A 306 14.93 -10.20 2.67
C ASP A 306 14.96 -9.87 4.18
N GLU A 307 16.14 -9.95 4.82
CA GLU A 307 16.32 -9.58 6.23
C GLU A 307 16.10 -8.07 6.47
N LEU A 308 16.67 -7.21 5.61
CA LEU A 308 16.46 -5.77 5.70
C LEU A 308 15.00 -5.41 5.42
N PHE A 309 14.39 -6.09 4.47
CA PHE A 309 12.98 -5.89 4.15
C PHE A 309 12.05 -6.28 5.30
N ALA A 310 12.33 -7.42 5.95
CA ALA A 310 11.64 -7.84 7.16
C ALA A 310 11.72 -6.79 8.27
N LYS A 311 12.91 -6.22 8.48
CA LYS A 311 13.14 -5.17 9.46
C LYS A 311 12.39 -3.88 9.14
N VAL A 312 12.38 -3.46 7.88
CA VAL A 312 11.58 -2.31 7.41
C VAL A 312 10.09 -2.51 7.72
N ILE A 313 9.55 -3.70 7.41
CA ILE A 313 8.15 -4.04 7.70
C ILE A 313 7.85 -3.95 9.20
N ALA A 314 8.69 -4.56 10.05
CA ALA A 314 8.51 -4.52 11.50
C ALA A 314 8.55 -3.08 12.03
N CYS A 315 9.53 -2.27 11.60
CA CYS A 315 9.65 -0.88 12.03
C CYS A 315 8.46 -0.01 11.58
N ILE A 316 7.91 -0.22 10.36
CA ILE A 316 6.69 0.48 9.91
C ILE A 316 5.51 0.09 10.81
N ARG A 317 5.34 -1.20 11.13
CA ARG A 317 4.26 -1.66 12.02
C ARG A 317 4.35 -1.02 13.39
N ILE A 318 5.55 -0.92 13.96
CA ILE A 318 5.77 -0.30 15.27
C ILE A 318 5.49 1.21 15.20
N ALA A 319 5.93 1.89 14.14
CA ALA A 319 5.78 3.33 13.98
C ALA A 319 4.34 3.77 13.71
N VAL A 320 3.60 3.03 12.89
CA VAL A 320 2.20 3.34 12.48
C VAL A 320 1.29 2.16 12.83
N PRO A 321 0.99 1.96 14.12
CA PRO A 321 0.39 0.73 14.63
C PRO A 321 -1.01 0.42 14.07
N TYR A 322 -1.78 1.44 13.71
CA TYR A 322 -3.15 1.33 13.24
C TYR A 322 -3.28 1.08 11.72
N THR A 323 -2.22 1.32 10.93
CA THR A 323 -2.32 1.23 9.46
C THR A 323 -2.47 -0.22 8.97
N GLY A 324 -3.23 -0.41 7.89
CA GLY A 324 -3.24 -1.67 7.15
C GLY A 324 -1.95 -1.79 6.34
N MET A 325 -1.15 -2.84 6.55
CA MET A 325 0.07 -3.05 5.76
C MET A 325 -0.16 -4.08 4.67
N ILE A 326 0.27 -3.75 3.46
CA ILE A 326 0.01 -4.51 2.23
C ILE A 326 1.30 -5.07 1.65
N ILE A 327 1.30 -6.36 1.34
CA ILE A 327 2.28 -7.01 0.48
C ILE A 327 1.59 -7.75 -0.67
N SER A 328 2.16 -7.69 -1.87
CA SER A 328 1.59 -8.30 -3.06
C SER A 328 2.28 -9.62 -3.45
N THR A 329 1.76 -10.27 -4.49
CA THR A 329 2.36 -11.44 -5.13
C THR A 329 3.69 -11.14 -5.86
N ARG A 330 4.16 -9.91 -5.79
CA ARG A 330 5.51 -9.49 -6.22
C ARG A 330 6.61 -10.20 -5.42
N GLU A 331 6.34 -10.53 -4.15
CA GLU A 331 7.26 -11.22 -3.25
C GLU A 331 7.05 -12.75 -3.28
N SER A 332 8.11 -13.50 -2.93
CA SER A 332 8.06 -14.96 -2.84
C SER A 332 7.16 -15.43 -1.68
N GLN A 333 6.83 -16.71 -1.68
CA GLN A 333 6.00 -17.31 -0.63
C GLN A 333 6.66 -17.18 0.74
N GLU A 334 7.98 -17.39 0.82
CA GLU A 334 8.77 -17.31 2.05
C GLU A 334 8.79 -15.89 2.61
N VAL A 335 9.01 -14.90 1.75
CA VAL A 335 9.02 -13.48 2.15
C VAL A 335 7.62 -13.05 2.62
N ARG A 336 6.57 -13.51 1.94
CA ARG A 336 5.19 -13.22 2.34
C ARG A 336 4.84 -13.85 3.68
N ALA A 337 5.28 -15.09 3.94
CA ALA A 337 5.11 -15.75 5.23
C ALA A 337 5.78 -14.96 6.37
N ALA A 338 7.05 -14.59 6.19
CA ALA A 338 7.76 -13.77 7.16
C ALA A 338 7.08 -12.41 7.39
N ALA A 339 6.64 -11.75 6.32
CA ALA A 339 5.97 -10.44 6.41
C ALA A 339 4.63 -10.50 7.19
N LEU A 340 3.89 -11.59 7.09
CA LEU A 340 2.66 -11.81 7.86
C LEU A 340 2.91 -11.88 9.37
N GLN A 341 4.03 -12.45 9.79
CA GLN A 341 4.43 -12.47 11.20
C GLN A 341 4.81 -11.07 11.69
N LEU A 342 5.43 -10.26 10.84
CA LEU A 342 6.02 -8.96 11.20
C LEU A 342 5.08 -7.76 11.10
N GLY A 343 3.81 -7.96 10.72
CA GLY A 343 2.88 -6.85 10.74
C GLY A 343 2.00 -6.66 9.51
N VAL A 344 2.24 -7.37 8.42
CA VAL A 344 1.36 -7.31 7.24
C VAL A 344 -0.02 -7.87 7.57
N SER A 345 -1.06 -7.16 7.15
CA SER A 345 -2.47 -7.47 7.43
C SER A 345 -3.33 -7.62 6.18
N GLN A 346 -2.77 -7.32 5.01
CA GLN A 346 -3.48 -7.43 3.72
C GLN A 346 -2.56 -8.02 2.67
N ILE A 347 -3.07 -8.97 1.88
CA ILE A 347 -2.32 -9.57 0.78
C ILE A 347 -3.19 -9.71 -0.47
N SER A 348 -2.56 -9.66 -1.64
CA SER A 348 -3.22 -10.10 -2.87
C SER A 348 -3.09 -11.62 -3.03
N GLY A 349 -4.07 -12.25 -3.66
CA GLY A 349 -4.07 -13.69 -3.90
C GLY A 349 -4.62 -14.04 -5.28
N GLY A 350 -4.03 -15.03 -5.95
CA GLY A 350 -4.40 -15.42 -7.31
C GLY A 350 -4.21 -14.31 -8.33
N SER A 351 -3.23 -13.41 -8.12
CA SER A 351 -3.07 -12.15 -8.86
C SER A 351 -2.64 -12.34 -10.30
N ARG A 352 -3.12 -11.44 -11.17
CA ARG A 352 -2.63 -11.23 -12.53
C ARG A 352 -2.25 -9.76 -12.67
N THR A 353 -1.11 -9.49 -13.30
CA THR A 353 -0.58 -8.13 -13.51
C THR A 353 -0.71 -7.68 -14.96
N SER A 354 -1.30 -8.52 -15.80
CA SER A 354 -1.62 -8.23 -17.19
C SER A 354 -2.99 -7.58 -17.35
N VAL A 355 -3.14 -6.77 -18.39
CA VAL A 355 -4.43 -6.17 -18.76
C VAL A 355 -5.35 -7.23 -19.35
N GLY A 356 -6.43 -7.58 -18.64
CA GLY A 356 -7.37 -8.65 -19.04
C GLY A 356 -6.83 -10.05 -18.80
N GLY A 357 -6.23 -10.32 -17.65
CA GLY A 357 -5.56 -11.57 -17.34
C GLY A 357 -6.40 -12.64 -16.63
N TYR A 358 -7.62 -12.32 -16.17
CA TYR A 358 -8.46 -13.27 -15.42
C TYR A 358 -9.49 -13.99 -16.31
N GLY A 359 -10.12 -13.28 -17.22
CA GLY A 359 -11.19 -13.81 -18.08
C GLY A 359 -10.73 -14.35 -19.44
N ALA A 360 -9.42 -14.32 -19.74
CA ALA A 360 -8.89 -14.76 -21.01
C ALA A 360 -8.46 -16.23 -20.98
N GLU A 361 -8.73 -16.99 -22.05
CA GLU A 361 -8.25 -18.36 -22.23
C GLU A 361 -6.72 -18.45 -22.36
N ALA A 362 -6.09 -17.43 -22.95
CA ALA A 362 -4.64 -17.28 -23.06
C ALA A 362 -4.18 -16.09 -22.23
N ARG A 363 -3.15 -16.29 -21.41
CA ARG A 363 -2.56 -15.22 -20.60
C ARG A 363 -1.75 -14.28 -21.50
N PRO A 364 -2.09 -12.99 -21.59
CA PRO A 364 -1.29 -12.04 -22.34
C PRO A 364 -0.04 -11.65 -21.54
N HIS A 365 1.05 -12.42 -21.64
CA HIS A 365 2.32 -12.15 -20.95
C HIS A 365 2.98 -10.83 -21.38
N ASP A 366 2.62 -10.32 -22.54
CA ASP A 366 3.17 -9.10 -23.14
C ASP A 366 2.51 -7.80 -22.62
N THR A 367 1.65 -7.87 -21.61
CA THR A 367 0.97 -6.72 -20.98
C THR A 367 1.23 -6.62 -19.49
N GLU A 368 2.04 -7.50 -18.91
CA GLU A 368 2.30 -7.57 -17.46
C GLU A 368 3.09 -6.35 -16.97
N GLN A 369 2.74 -5.85 -15.78
CA GLN A 369 3.45 -4.75 -15.14
C GLN A 369 4.72 -5.21 -14.41
N PHE A 370 4.71 -6.43 -13.87
CA PHE A 370 5.87 -7.07 -13.25
C PHE A 370 5.65 -8.58 -13.19
N ASP A 371 6.76 -9.31 -13.03
CA ASP A 371 6.74 -10.75 -12.86
C ASP A 371 6.14 -11.12 -11.49
N VAL A 372 5.15 -11.99 -11.49
CA VAL A 372 4.51 -12.49 -10.27
C VAL A 372 5.37 -13.62 -9.70
N SER A 373 5.92 -13.41 -8.48
CA SER A 373 6.74 -14.41 -7.80
C SER A 373 5.89 -15.50 -7.11
N ASP A 374 4.79 -15.09 -6.45
CA ASP A 374 3.84 -16.04 -5.86
C ASP A 374 2.68 -16.30 -6.84
N GLN A 375 2.76 -17.45 -7.51
CA GLN A 375 1.81 -17.85 -8.56
C GLN A 375 0.66 -18.72 -8.06
N ARG A 376 0.56 -18.95 -6.74
CA ARG A 376 -0.51 -19.76 -6.16
C ARG A 376 -1.89 -19.23 -6.55
N THR A 377 -2.82 -20.15 -6.73
CA THR A 377 -4.24 -19.83 -6.87
C THR A 377 -4.77 -19.21 -5.58
N LEU A 378 -5.95 -18.59 -5.63
CA LEU A 378 -6.55 -18.04 -4.42
C LEU A 378 -6.84 -19.11 -3.38
N ASP A 379 -7.33 -20.29 -3.81
CA ASP A 379 -7.61 -21.43 -2.91
C ASP A 379 -6.36 -21.93 -2.19
N GLU A 380 -5.23 -22.03 -2.90
CA GLU A 380 -3.94 -22.42 -2.30
C GLU A 380 -3.46 -21.37 -1.29
N VAL A 381 -3.67 -20.08 -1.58
CA VAL A 381 -3.33 -18.99 -0.64
C VAL A 381 -4.23 -19.03 0.59
N ILE A 382 -5.53 -19.27 0.44
CA ILE A 382 -6.48 -19.44 1.56
C ILE A 382 -6.08 -20.63 2.43
N GLY A 383 -5.81 -21.80 1.82
CA GLY A 383 -5.36 -22.99 2.54
C GLY A 383 -4.09 -22.73 3.34
N TRP A 384 -3.08 -22.15 2.70
CA TRP A 384 -1.84 -21.76 3.35
C TRP A 384 -2.06 -20.81 4.55
N LEU A 385 -2.89 -19.77 4.40
CA LEU A 385 -3.19 -18.84 5.51
C LEU A 385 -3.83 -19.57 6.69
N MET A 386 -4.75 -20.51 6.42
CA MET A 386 -5.42 -21.25 7.47
C MET A 386 -4.46 -22.24 8.16
N ASP A 387 -3.56 -22.87 7.43
CA ASP A 387 -2.52 -23.77 7.98
C ASP A 387 -1.54 -23.00 8.89
N GLU A 388 -1.24 -21.74 8.56
CA GLU A 388 -0.41 -20.83 9.37
C GLU A 388 -1.19 -20.16 10.52
N GLY A 389 -2.45 -20.54 10.76
CA GLY A 389 -3.28 -19.99 11.83
C GLY A 389 -3.87 -18.62 11.56
N HIS A 390 -3.84 -18.16 10.32
CA HIS A 390 -4.47 -16.90 9.92
C HIS A 390 -5.91 -17.10 9.44
N LEU A 391 -6.71 -16.05 9.57
CA LEU A 391 -8.10 -16.01 9.10
C LEU A 391 -8.19 -15.16 7.81
N PRO A 392 -8.34 -15.79 6.62
CA PRO A 392 -8.60 -15.06 5.38
C PRO A 392 -9.89 -14.24 5.49
N SER A 393 -9.86 -12.98 5.03
CA SER A 393 -11.00 -12.07 5.17
C SER A 393 -11.38 -11.43 3.85
N PHE A 394 -12.58 -11.71 3.40
CA PHE A 394 -13.24 -11.04 2.28
C PHE A 394 -14.24 -9.96 2.74
N CYS A 395 -14.25 -9.63 4.03
CA CYS A 395 -15.17 -8.68 4.63
C CYS A 395 -15.01 -7.26 4.05
N THR A 396 -16.14 -6.63 3.73
CA THR A 396 -16.25 -5.24 3.29
C THR A 396 -17.32 -4.46 4.09
N ALA A 397 -17.70 -4.97 5.27
CA ALA A 397 -18.82 -4.45 6.06
C ALA A 397 -18.65 -3.00 6.52
N CYS A 398 -17.40 -2.57 6.81
CA CYS A 398 -17.12 -1.20 7.28
C CYS A 398 -17.60 -0.14 6.29
N TYR A 399 -17.39 -0.36 4.98
CA TYR A 399 -17.90 0.55 3.94
C TYR A 399 -19.40 0.70 3.96
N ARG A 400 -20.12 -0.41 4.04
CA ARG A 400 -21.59 -0.41 4.08
C ARG A 400 -22.15 0.26 5.32
N ALA A 401 -21.43 0.19 6.43
CA ALA A 401 -21.82 0.79 7.70
C ALA A 401 -21.35 2.24 7.86
N GLY A 402 -20.74 2.85 6.83
CA GLY A 402 -20.17 4.19 6.89
C GLY A 402 -19.05 4.33 7.92
N ARG A 403 -18.35 3.24 8.20
CA ARG A 403 -17.11 3.25 9.01
C ARG A 403 -15.92 3.42 8.09
N THR A 404 -15.62 4.66 7.72
CA THR A 404 -14.52 5.07 6.85
C THR A 404 -13.85 6.31 7.45
N GLY A 405 -12.65 6.67 7.00
CA GLY A 405 -11.92 7.84 7.43
C GLY A 405 -11.64 7.87 8.93
N ASP A 406 -11.85 9.00 9.56
CA ASP A 406 -11.64 9.26 10.99
C ASP A 406 -12.43 8.27 11.88
N ARG A 407 -13.69 8.02 11.54
CA ARG A 407 -14.54 7.07 12.26
C ARG A 407 -14.00 5.63 12.21
N PHE A 408 -13.43 5.20 11.09
CA PHE A 408 -12.77 3.90 10.99
C PHE A 408 -11.47 3.88 11.79
N MET A 409 -10.67 4.94 11.65
CA MET A 409 -9.38 5.08 12.32
C MET A 409 -9.50 5.14 13.85
N GLU A 410 -10.58 5.72 14.38
CA GLU A 410 -10.85 5.70 15.81
C GLU A 410 -10.97 4.25 16.32
N PHE A 411 -11.74 3.40 15.63
CA PHE A 411 -11.84 1.98 15.97
C PHE A 411 -10.53 1.21 15.78
N CYS A 412 -9.73 1.58 14.78
CA CYS A 412 -8.39 1.00 14.59
C CYS A 412 -7.45 1.41 15.71
N LYS A 413 -7.37 2.71 16.05
CA LYS A 413 -6.45 3.26 17.05
C LYS A 413 -6.72 2.76 18.47
N ASN A 414 -7.96 2.36 18.78
CA ASN A 414 -8.34 1.79 20.08
C ASN A 414 -8.51 0.26 20.09
N GLY A 415 -8.22 -0.42 18.99
CA GLY A 415 -8.33 -1.88 18.85
C GLY A 415 -9.77 -2.43 18.76
N GLN A 416 -10.80 -1.62 18.95
CA GLN A 416 -12.21 -2.07 18.88
C GLN A 416 -12.62 -2.60 17.50
N ILE A 417 -11.83 -2.33 16.47
CA ILE A 417 -12.07 -2.85 15.13
C ILE A 417 -12.13 -4.39 15.10
N LEU A 418 -11.45 -5.07 16.02
CA LEU A 418 -11.47 -6.54 16.13
C LEU A 418 -12.87 -7.07 16.40
N ASP A 419 -13.66 -6.39 17.23
CA ASP A 419 -15.02 -6.82 17.62
C ASP A 419 -15.97 -6.88 16.40
N PHE A 420 -15.69 -6.10 15.36
CA PHE A 420 -16.46 -6.09 14.13
C PHE A 420 -15.85 -6.97 13.04
N CYS A 421 -14.53 -6.93 12.91
CA CYS A 421 -13.85 -7.52 11.77
C CYS A 421 -13.64 -9.03 11.90
N GLN A 422 -13.38 -9.55 13.10
CA GLN A 422 -13.15 -10.97 13.32
C GLN A 422 -14.42 -11.81 13.03
N PRO A 423 -15.60 -11.50 13.61
CA PRO A 423 -16.83 -12.22 13.29
C PRO A 423 -17.23 -12.12 11.82
N ASN A 424 -17.07 -10.93 11.21
CA ASN A 424 -17.39 -10.74 9.80
C ASN A 424 -16.45 -11.51 8.86
N ALA A 425 -15.19 -11.69 9.24
CA ALA A 425 -14.25 -12.49 8.46
C ALA A 425 -14.69 -13.95 8.41
N LEU A 426 -15.08 -14.53 9.56
CA LEU A 426 -15.61 -15.90 9.63
C LEU A 426 -16.86 -16.08 8.78
N LEU A 427 -17.81 -15.13 8.85
CA LEU A 427 -19.05 -15.20 8.06
C LEU A 427 -18.76 -15.13 6.55
N THR A 428 -17.84 -14.27 6.12
CA THR A 428 -17.55 -14.10 4.68
C THR A 428 -16.64 -15.18 4.11
N LEU A 429 -15.96 -15.96 4.95
CA LEU A 429 -15.20 -17.13 4.52
C LEU A 429 -16.14 -18.31 4.23
N GLY A 430 -17.25 -18.41 4.95
CA GLY A 430 -18.25 -19.46 4.73
C GLY A 430 -19.22 -19.22 3.56
N GLU A 431 -19.28 -17.99 3.04
CA GLU A 431 -20.06 -17.65 1.83
C GLU A 431 -19.35 -18.09 0.54
#